data_70f4edc004b581ba414dbf0e5aa54bfc
#
_entry.id   70f4edc004b581ba414dbf0e5aa54bfc
#
_cell.length_a   1.000
_cell.length_b   1.000
_cell.length_c   1.000
_cell.angle_alpha   90.00
_cell.angle_beta   90.00
_cell.angle_gamma   90.00
#
_symmetry.space_group_name_H-M   'P 1'
#
loop_
_entity.id
_entity.type
_entity.pdbx_description
1 polymer ?
#
loop_
_entity_poly.entity_id
_entity_poly.type
_entity_poly.pdbx_seq_one_letter_code
_entity_poly.pdbx_strand_id
1 'polypeptide(L)'
;MKIAKTLALISLVYPFAMPIFASDIETRSLEELYQAALKEGGEFVLRAGGDKPDQIDYYLDRFKERFPKLKVIHTVDVSLNHAPRFDNAREAGGEQNIPDIIQFQTLHDFEYYKEHRLIEPYKPKNWDKVFPDHKDPNGYWTSMYGVTFSNYANPEVLGDIEMPRDALDYLNPELKGKIILTYPHDDDAVLYQFWHLKNKYGWEYLEKLVANEPKWVRGTAWPYVAINNGWYAASFTTFWSFEPFPNQKTEFLLPREDFFLTWFQTAAIPAQAKNKSAAKLYMNWMLSEEFQGTWLQFPVRYDIEAPGGNKSVLHHNTSPGDFRRWMMNRDLVERFRLQMRQLIGEVKGPTPIDIDYSVKP
;
A
#
# COMPACT_ATOMS: atom_id res chain seq x y z
N MET A 1 6.15 -75.57 -17.03
CA MET A 1 5.84 -74.15 -17.34
C MET A 1 5.82 -73.41 -16.01
N LYS A 2 6.94 -72.71 -15.65
CA LYS A 2 7.07 -72.01 -14.38
C LYS A 2 6.76 -70.50 -14.62
N ILE A 3 5.70 -70.04 -13.99
CA ILE A 3 5.32 -68.60 -14.05
C ILE A 3 6.08 -67.90 -12.94
N ALA A 4 7.01 -67.00 -13.34
CA ALA A 4 7.74 -66.09 -12.43
C ALA A 4 6.80 -64.90 -12.12
N LYS A 5 6.47 -64.69 -10.85
CA LYS A 5 5.79 -63.50 -10.36
C LYS A 5 6.87 -62.43 -10.06
N THR A 6 6.90 -61.37 -10.85
CA THR A 6 7.69 -60.15 -10.55
C THR A 6 6.92 -59.32 -9.57
N LEU A 7 7.48 -59.15 -8.37
CA LEU A 7 6.99 -58.15 -7.40
C LEU A 7 7.61 -56.80 -7.77
N ALA A 8 6.76 -55.83 -8.12
CA ALA A 8 7.18 -54.41 -8.24
C ALA A 8 7.13 -53.77 -6.85
N LEU A 9 8.32 -53.38 -6.37
CA LEU A 9 8.46 -52.50 -5.19
C LEU A 9 8.05 -51.09 -5.59
N ILE A 10 6.91 -50.60 -5.12
CA ILE A 10 6.55 -49.18 -5.18
C ILE A 10 7.19 -48.51 -3.98
N SER A 11 8.29 -47.77 -4.21
CA SER A 11 8.89 -46.91 -3.20
C SER A 11 8.00 -45.67 -3.05
N LEU A 12 7.25 -45.58 -1.95
CA LEU A 12 6.57 -44.35 -1.52
C LEU A 12 7.67 -43.34 -1.11
N VAL A 13 7.91 -42.35 -1.95
CA VAL A 13 8.67 -41.17 -1.57
C VAL A 13 7.75 -40.27 -0.76
N TYR A 14 7.84 -40.31 0.56
CA TYR A 14 7.23 -39.32 1.44
C TYR A 14 7.98 -37.98 1.21
N PRO A 15 7.30 -36.90 0.87
CA PRO A 15 7.93 -35.60 0.89
C PRO A 15 8.30 -35.27 2.34
N PHE A 16 9.58 -35.21 2.63
CA PHE A 16 10.09 -34.69 3.89
C PHE A 16 9.67 -33.20 3.95
N ALA A 17 8.60 -32.90 4.70
CA ALA A 17 8.30 -31.53 5.08
C ALA A 17 9.43 -31.08 6.03
N MET A 18 10.38 -30.34 5.51
CA MET A 18 11.36 -29.66 6.38
C MET A 18 10.57 -28.75 7.33
N PRO A 19 10.87 -28.80 8.63
CA PRO A 19 10.25 -27.88 9.58
C PRO A 19 10.59 -26.44 9.14
N ILE A 20 9.57 -25.64 8.93
CA ILE A 20 9.71 -24.20 8.72
C ILE A 20 10.06 -23.63 10.09
N PHE A 21 11.34 -23.41 10.36
CA PHE A 21 11.75 -22.67 11.54
C PHE A 21 11.27 -21.23 11.39
N ALA A 22 10.40 -20.78 12.29
CA ALA A 22 10.08 -19.37 12.41
C ALA A 22 11.38 -18.59 12.64
N SER A 23 11.65 -17.56 11.85
CA SER A 23 12.85 -16.75 12.06
C SER A 23 12.77 -16.06 13.43
N ASP A 24 13.87 -16.01 14.15
CA ASP A 24 13.98 -15.21 15.37
C ASP A 24 13.89 -13.72 15.04
N ILE A 25 13.43 -12.92 16.00
CA ILE A 25 13.42 -11.47 15.87
C ILE A 25 14.86 -10.95 15.81
N GLU A 26 15.13 -10.05 14.89
CA GLU A 26 16.46 -9.42 14.72
C GLU A 26 16.91 -8.69 15.99
N THR A 27 18.13 -8.94 16.39
CA THR A 27 18.71 -8.34 17.61
C THR A 27 19.79 -7.31 17.32
N ARG A 28 20.36 -7.32 16.10
CA ARG A 28 21.41 -6.38 15.70
C ARG A 28 20.89 -4.94 15.69
N SER A 29 21.79 -4.02 15.97
CA SER A 29 21.56 -2.59 15.82
C SER A 29 21.50 -2.19 14.32
N LEU A 30 20.93 -1.01 14.04
CA LEU A 30 20.98 -0.44 12.69
C LEU A 30 22.40 -0.27 12.19
N GLU A 31 23.36 0.06 13.07
CA GLU A 31 24.77 0.20 12.69
C GLU A 31 25.38 -1.16 12.29
N GLU A 32 25.13 -2.22 13.05
CA GLU A 32 25.62 -3.56 12.70
C GLU A 32 25.03 -4.07 11.38
N LEU A 33 23.73 -3.78 11.13
CA LEU A 33 23.10 -4.11 9.86
C LEU A 33 23.68 -3.26 8.71
N TYR A 34 23.96 -1.98 8.96
CA TYR A 34 24.59 -1.10 7.97
C TYR A 34 25.99 -1.58 7.59
N GLN A 35 26.82 -1.95 8.57
CA GLN A 35 28.13 -2.52 8.29
C GLN A 35 28.04 -3.86 7.54
N ALA A 36 27.04 -4.69 7.83
CA ALA A 36 26.80 -5.92 7.09
C ALA A 36 26.39 -5.63 5.63
N ALA A 37 25.52 -4.64 5.40
CA ALA A 37 25.12 -4.22 4.06
C ALA A 37 26.31 -3.68 3.24
N LEU A 38 27.20 -2.89 3.85
CA LEU A 38 28.40 -2.40 3.18
C LEU A 38 29.37 -3.54 2.81
N LYS A 39 29.50 -4.56 3.66
CA LYS A 39 30.32 -5.75 3.36
C LYS A 39 29.72 -6.60 2.23
N GLU A 40 28.40 -6.61 2.08
CA GLU A 40 27.67 -7.34 1.03
C GLU A 40 27.80 -6.67 -0.35
N GLY A 41 28.19 -5.39 -0.40
CA GLY A 41 28.39 -4.63 -1.63
C GLY A 41 27.88 -3.20 -1.59
N GLY A 42 27.17 -2.82 -0.53
CA GLY A 42 26.70 -1.46 -0.32
C GLY A 42 25.62 -0.99 -1.32
N GLU A 43 24.91 -1.92 -1.96
CA GLU A 43 23.78 -1.62 -2.85
C GLU A 43 22.46 -2.05 -2.20
N PHE A 44 21.38 -1.35 -2.54
CA PHE A 44 20.02 -1.66 -2.10
C PHE A 44 19.02 -1.35 -3.21
N VAL A 45 18.21 -2.32 -3.61
CA VAL A 45 17.22 -2.20 -4.68
C VAL A 45 15.81 -2.35 -4.12
N LEU A 46 15.00 -1.27 -4.21
CA LEU A 46 13.61 -1.20 -3.72
C LEU A 46 12.62 -1.11 -4.88
N ARG A 47 11.57 -1.93 -4.86
CA ARG A 47 10.35 -1.74 -5.66
C ARG A 47 9.21 -1.36 -4.74
N ALA A 48 8.68 -0.15 -4.91
CA ALA A 48 7.65 0.41 -4.04
C ALA A 48 6.39 0.78 -4.83
N GLY A 49 5.23 0.45 -4.26
CA GLY A 49 3.93 0.90 -4.78
C GLY A 49 3.74 2.39 -4.55
N GLY A 50 3.24 3.08 -5.56
CA GLY A 50 2.91 4.51 -5.53
C GLY A 50 2.48 5.00 -6.91
N ASP A 51 1.99 6.24 -6.96
CA ASP A 51 1.44 6.85 -8.18
C ASP A 51 2.41 7.82 -8.86
N LYS A 52 3.39 8.32 -8.12
CA LYS A 52 4.40 9.26 -8.63
C LYS A 52 5.81 8.69 -8.44
N PRO A 53 6.73 8.90 -9.39
CA PRO A 53 8.11 8.43 -9.27
C PRO A 53 8.83 8.91 -8.00
N ASP A 54 8.49 10.10 -7.50
CA ASP A 54 9.06 10.77 -6.32
C ASP A 54 8.23 10.57 -5.03
N GLN A 55 7.17 9.76 -5.08
CA GLN A 55 6.21 9.65 -3.96
C GLN A 55 6.81 9.18 -2.64
N ILE A 56 7.88 8.39 -2.70
CA ILE A 56 8.55 7.85 -1.52
C ILE A 56 9.80 8.64 -1.09
N ASP A 57 10.18 9.68 -1.82
CA ASP A 57 11.40 10.47 -1.54
C ASP A 57 11.34 11.08 -0.14
N TYR A 58 10.17 11.48 0.33
CA TYR A 58 9.97 12.02 1.67
C TYR A 58 10.67 11.21 2.78
N TYR A 59 10.57 9.88 2.74
CA TYR A 59 11.22 9.02 3.73
C TYR A 59 12.49 8.35 3.20
N LEU A 60 12.60 8.12 1.90
CA LEU A 60 13.76 7.45 1.33
C LEU A 60 15.01 8.33 1.38
N ASP A 61 14.86 9.65 1.26
CA ASP A 61 15.98 10.58 1.41
C ASP A 61 16.51 10.60 2.85
N ARG A 62 15.63 10.52 3.85
CA ARG A 62 16.05 10.34 5.26
C ARG A 62 16.80 9.02 5.47
N PHE A 63 16.38 7.94 4.80
CA PHE A 63 17.13 6.68 4.82
C PHE A 63 18.52 6.84 4.19
N LYS A 64 18.62 7.51 3.04
CA LYS A 64 19.90 7.79 2.35
C LYS A 64 20.80 8.69 3.21
N GLU A 65 20.26 9.72 3.85
CA GLU A 65 21.00 10.59 4.78
C GLU A 65 21.53 9.81 6.00
N ARG A 66 20.72 8.90 6.53
CA ARG A 66 21.08 8.06 7.67
C ARG A 66 22.16 7.03 7.33
N PHE A 67 22.16 6.53 6.07
CA PHE A 67 23.05 5.47 5.58
C PHE A 67 23.77 5.89 4.28
N PRO A 68 24.62 6.92 4.31
CA PRO A 68 25.07 7.63 3.10
C PRO A 68 26.04 6.85 2.20
N LYS A 69 26.58 5.72 2.64
CA LYS A 69 27.46 4.88 1.83
C LYS A 69 26.70 3.78 1.07
N LEU A 70 25.36 3.65 1.26
CA LEU A 70 24.55 2.77 0.46
C LEU A 70 24.19 3.43 -0.87
N LYS A 71 24.38 2.70 -1.95
CA LYS A 71 23.82 3.02 -3.25
C LYS A 71 22.37 2.52 -3.30
N VAL A 72 21.41 3.44 -3.09
CA VAL A 72 19.98 3.11 -3.11
C VAL A 72 19.45 3.28 -4.52
N ILE A 73 18.89 2.20 -5.08
CA ILE A 73 18.20 2.16 -6.37
C ILE A 73 16.72 1.88 -6.07
N HIS A 74 15.82 2.74 -6.51
CA HIS A 74 14.40 2.50 -6.31
C HIS A 74 13.59 2.71 -7.58
N THR A 75 12.42 2.09 -7.62
CA THR A 75 11.41 2.32 -8.65
C THR A 75 10.06 2.37 -7.97
N VAL A 76 9.33 3.44 -8.21
CA VAL A 76 7.93 3.61 -7.81
C VAL A 76 7.05 3.37 -9.04
N ASP A 77 6.02 2.57 -8.85
CA ASP A 77 4.93 2.35 -9.81
C ASP A 77 3.70 1.84 -9.06
N VAL A 78 2.56 1.84 -9.70
CA VAL A 78 1.34 1.26 -9.12
C VAL A 78 1.62 -0.18 -8.68
N SER A 79 1.20 -0.55 -7.48
CA SER A 79 1.47 -1.88 -6.92
C SER A 79 1.04 -3.00 -7.85
N LEU A 80 -0.11 -2.85 -8.53
CA LEU A 80 -0.64 -3.79 -9.51
C LEU A 80 0.33 -4.06 -10.69
N ASN A 81 1.17 -3.09 -11.05
CA ASN A 81 2.17 -3.26 -12.11
C ASN A 81 3.44 -3.96 -11.62
N HIS A 82 3.76 -3.83 -10.33
CA HIS A 82 4.97 -4.42 -9.77
C HIS A 82 4.90 -5.94 -9.64
N ALA A 83 3.73 -6.51 -9.27
CA ALA A 83 3.57 -7.94 -9.10
C ALA A 83 3.92 -8.71 -10.39
N PRO A 84 3.29 -8.45 -11.56
CA PRO A 84 3.65 -9.15 -12.78
C PRO A 84 5.07 -8.87 -13.26
N ARG A 85 5.63 -7.68 -12.98
CA ARG A 85 7.05 -7.41 -13.30
C ARG A 85 8.01 -8.22 -12.45
N PHE A 86 7.68 -8.44 -11.18
CA PHE A 86 8.45 -9.32 -10.30
C PHE A 86 8.40 -10.77 -10.80
N ASP A 87 7.22 -11.26 -11.16
CA ASP A 87 7.04 -12.61 -11.69
C ASP A 87 7.79 -12.79 -13.01
N ASN A 88 7.67 -11.87 -13.96
CA ASN A 88 8.39 -11.90 -15.23
C ASN A 88 9.90 -11.87 -15.03
N ALA A 89 10.42 -11.05 -14.13
CA ALA A 89 11.85 -10.98 -13.83
C ALA A 89 12.39 -12.32 -13.31
N ARG A 90 11.64 -12.96 -12.43
CA ARG A 90 11.95 -14.25 -11.84
C ARG A 90 11.92 -15.38 -12.90
N GLU A 91 10.88 -15.42 -13.74
CA GLU A 91 10.72 -16.44 -14.78
C GLU A 91 11.76 -16.33 -15.89
N ALA A 92 12.17 -15.13 -16.23
CA ALA A 92 13.24 -14.89 -17.20
C ALA A 92 14.64 -15.34 -16.70
N GLY A 93 14.76 -15.78 -15.45
CA GLY A 93 16.03 -16.19 -14.85
C GLY A 93 17.04 -15.04 -14.67
N GLY A 94 16.57 -13.81 -14.81
CA GLY A 94 17.40 -12.60 -14.69
C GLY A 94 17.50 -12.13 -13.24
N GLU A 95 18.34 -12.78 -12.44
CA GLU A 95 18.61 -12.34 -11.04
C GLU A 95 18.93 -10.84 -10.92
N GLN A 96 19.40 -10.21 -11.99
CA GLN A 96 19.76 -8.79 -12.03
C GLN A 96 18.55 -7.85 -11.86
N ASN A 97 17.33 -8.33 -12.13
CA ASN A 97 16.09 -7.56 -12.07
C ASN A 97 15.25 -7.84 -10.81
N ILE A 98 15.70 -8.77 -9.95
CA ILE A 98 15.03 -9.05 -8.68
C ILE A 98 15.40 -7.96 -7.67
N PRO A 99 14.41 -7.27 -7.06
CA PRO A 99 14.67 -6.28 -6.02
C PRO A 99 15.11 -6.96 -4.71
N ASP A 100 15.68 -6.17 -3.81
CA ASP A 100 15.99 -6.64 -2.46
C ASP A 100 14.78 -6.52 -1.53
N ILE A 101 13.89 -5.56 -1.82
CA ILE A 101 12.58 -5.38 -1.16
C ILE A 101 11.50 -5.15 -2.20
N ILE A 102 10.37 -5.85 -2.02
CA ILE A 102 9.07 -5.52 -2.58
C ILE A 102 8.20 -4.89 -1.49
N GLN A 103 7.56 -3.73 -1.79
CA GLN A 103 6.75 -2.98 -0.83
C GLN A 103 5.48 -2.47 -1.49
N PHE A 104 4.36 -3.20 -1.34
CA PHE A 104 3.15 -3.02 -2.12
C PHE A 104 1.89 -2.82 -1.28
N GLN A 105 0.86 -2.24 -1.92
CA GLN A 105 -0.51 -2.17 -1.44
C GLN A 105 -1.28 -3.46 -1.77
N THR A 106 -0.89 -4.22 -2.79
CA THR A 106 -1.54 -5.46 -3.23
C THR A 106 -1.29 -6.58 -2.22
N LEU A 107 -1.95 -6.51 -1.07
CA LEU A 107 -1.67 -7.33 0.12
C LEU A 107 -1.89 -8.83 -0.11
N HIS A 108 -2.71 -9.21 -1.10
CA HIS A 108 -2.95 -10.60 -1.50
C HIS A 108 -1.72 -11.24 -2.16
N ASP A 109 -0.84 -10.47 -2.81
CA ASP A 109 0.36 -10.99 -3.45
C ASP A 109 1.33 -11.61 -2.44
N PHE A 110 1.40 -11.08 -1.22
CA PHE A 110 2.33 -11.57 -0.20
C PHE A 110 2.00 -12.99 0.27
N GLU A 111 0.72 -13.36 0.35
CA GLU A 111 0.35 -14.75 0.67
C GLU A 111 0.67 -15.68 -0.50
N TYR A 112 0.41 -15.25 -1.73
CA TYR A 112 0.80 -15.99 -2.93
C TYR A 112 2.32 -16.21 -2.96
N TYR A 113 3.12 -15.17 -2.73
CA TYR A 113 4.58 -15.28 -2.72
C TYR A 113 5.11 -16.19 -1.61
N LYS A 114 4.49 -16.15 -0.44
CA LYS A 114 4.80 -17.05 0.66
C LYS A 114 4.51 -18.51 0.31
N GLU A 115 3.32 -18.81 -0.20
CA GLU A 115 2.90 -20.16 -0.58
C GLU A 115 3.82 -20.76 -1.65
N HIS A 116 4.27 -19.93 -2.59
CA HIS A 116 5.18 -20.32 -3.67
C HIS A 116 6.68 -20.19 -3.31
N ARG A 117 7.00 -19.84 -2.05
CA ARG A 117 8.39 -19.70 -1.56
C ARG A 117 9.20 -18.66 -2.34
N LEU A 118 8.57 -17.61 -2.80
CA LEU A 118 9.19 -16.52 -3.56
C LEU A 118 9.75 -15.42 -2.66
N ILE A 119 9.40 -15.42 -1.39
CA ILE A 119 9.89 -14.52 -0.35
C ILE A 119 10.45 -15.33 0.82
N GLU A 120 11.40 -14.76 1.54
CA GLU A 120 12.02 -15.41 2.71
C GLU A 120 11.50 -14.84 4.04
N PRO A 121 11.45 -15.65 5.12
CA PRO A 121 11.03 -15.17 6.41
C PRO A 121 12.10 -14.30 7.07
N TYR A 122 11.70 -13.13 7.54
CA TYR A 122 12.52 -12.24 8.34
C TYR A 122 11.66 -11.43 9.32
N LYS A 123 12.04 -11.41 10.58
CA LYS A 123 11.39 -10.61 11.64
C LYS A 123 12.30 -9.46 12.04
N PRO A 124 12.06 -8.23 11.58
CA PRO A 124 12.84 -7.07 11.98
C PRO A 124 12.75 -6.83 13.49
N LYS A 125 13.67 -6.09 14.05
CA LYS A 125 13.58 -5.59 15.43
C LYS A 125 12.27 -4.81 15.60
N ASN A 126 11.58 -4.97 16.72
CA ASN A 126 10.23 -4.46 17.01
C ASN A 126 9.10 -5.11 16.18
N TRP A 127 9.36 -6.21 15.47
CA TRP A 127 8.34 -6.95 14.77
C TRP A 127 7.20 -7.40 15.70
N ASP A 128 7.50 -7.77 16.93
CA ASP A 128 6.53 -8.12 17.97
C ASP A 128 5.56 -6.98 18.27
N LYS A 129 5.97 -5.73 18.09
CA LYS A 129 5.18 -4.51 18.32
C LYS A 129 4.32 -4.07 17.13
N VAL A 130 4.46 -4.68 15.98
CA VAL A 130 3.54 -4.48 14.84
C VAL A 130 2.19 -5.12 15.19
N PHE A 131 1.09 -4.47 14.82
CA PHE A 131 -0.25 -5.03 15.02
C PHE A 131 -0.34 -6.47 14.49
N PRO A 132 -0.95 -7.41 15.24
CA PRO A 132 -0.94 -8.84 14.89
C PRO A 132 -1.44 -9.17 13.49
N ASP A 133 -2.53 -8.53 13.04
CA ASP A 133 -3.15 -8.74 11.73
C ASP A 133 -2.34 -8.17 10.56
N HIS A 134 -1.21 -7.48 10.85
CA HIS A 134 -0.41 -6.74 9.87
C HIS A 134 1.02 -7.26 9.73
N LYS A 135 1.23 -8.51 10.09
CA LYS A 135 2.48 -9.25 9.91
C LYS A 135 2.22 -10.74 9.74
N ASP A 136 3.04 -11.41 8.97
CA ASP A 136 2.99 -12.88 8.91
C ASP A 136 3.56 -13.49 10.19
N PRO A 137 2.90 -14.45 10.85
CA PRO A 137 3.39 -15.04 12.10
C PRO A 137 4.80 -15.65 12.01
N ASN A 138 5.18 -16.11 10.82
CA ASN A 138 6.51 -16.66 10.55
C ASN A 138 7.51 -15.63 10.01
N GLY A 139 7.06 -14.39 9.72
CA GLY A 139 7.90 -13.30 9.27
C GLY A 139 8.08 -13.18 7.76
N TYR A 140 7.28 -13.84 6.93
CA TYR A 140 7.41 -13.75 5.48
C TYR A 140 7.13 -12.35 4.93
N TRP A 141 6.25 -11.62 5.57
CA TRP A 141 5.95 -10.23 5.25
C TRP A 141 5.63 -9.44 6.52
N THR A 142 5.83 -8.14 6.46
CA THR A 142 5.56 -7.23 7.58
C THR A 142 5.12 -5.88 7.03
N SER A 143 4.09 -5.29 7.63
CA SER A 143 3.69 -3.93 7.30
C SER A 143 4.70 -2.90 7.82
N MET A 144 4.92 -1.84 7.03
CA MET A 144 5.96 -0.84 7.27
C MET A 144 5.41 0.51 7.74
N TYR A 145 4.26 0.95 7.21
CA TYR A 145 3.60 2.21 7.58
C TYR A 145 2.15 2.22 7.14
N GLY A 146 1.33 3.03 7.80
CA GLY A 146 -0.07 3.23 7.44
C GLY A 146 -0.23 4.23 6.31
N VAL A 147 -1.19 3.99 5.42
CA VAL A 147 -1.65 4.94 4.40
C VAL A 147 -3.15 5.07 4.53
N THR A 148 -3.62 6.30 4.53
CA THR A 148 -5.04 6.63 4.69
C THR A 148 -5.51 7.49 3.52
N PHE A 149 -6.67 7.16 2.99
CA PHE A 149 -7.45 8.02 2.13
C PHE A 149 -8.66 8.53 2.89
N SER A 150 -8.85 9.83 2.88
CA SER A 150 -9.99 10.48 3.50
C SER A 150 -10.28 11.81 2.81
N ASN A 151 -11.14 12.63 3.42
CA ASN A 151 -11.56 13.88 2.81
C ASN A 151 -10.42 14.87 2.73
N TYR A 152 -10.31 15.49 1.57
CA TYR A 152 -9.38 16.55 1.25
C TYR A 152 -10.10 17.65 0.49
N ALA A 153 -10.04 18.88 0.98
CA ALA A 153 -10.84 19.98 0.43
C ALA A 153 -10.07 21.29 0.38
N ASN A 154 -10.46 22.15 -0.57
CA ASN A 154 -9.96 23.51 -0.72
C ASN A 154 -11.06 24.51 -0.34
N PRO A 155 -10.96 25.16 0.85
CA PRO A 155 -11.96 26.12 1.32
C PRO A 155 -12.15 27.30 0.36
N GLU A 156 -11.08 27.77 -0.33
CA GLU A 156 -11.18 28.88 -1.28
C GLU A 156 -12.06 28.53 -2.51
N VAL A 157 -12.03 27.26 -2.94
CA VAL A 157 -12.83 26.78 -4.08
C VAL A 157 -14.27 26.45 -3.65
N LEU A 158 -14.45 26.00 -2.41
CA LEU A 158 -15.77 25.72 -1.85
C LEU A 158 -16.57 27.01 -1.62
N GLY A 159 -15.90 28.11 -1.22
CA GLY A 159 -16.58 29.34 -0.84
C GLY A 159 -17.54 29.14 0.35
N ASP A 160 -18.84 29.39 0.14
CA ASP A 160 -19.87 29.21 1.18
C ASP A 160 -20.38 27.78 1.34
N ILE A 161 -19.91 26.82 0.51
CA ILE A 161 -20.28 25.41 0.61
C ILE A 161 -19.58 24.79 1.81
N GLU A 162 -20.33 24.14 2.70
CA GLU A 162 -19.74 23.39 3.82
C GLU A 162 -18.78 22.29 3.28
N MET A 163 -17.63 22.16 3.92
CA MET A 163 -16.64 21.15 3.53
C MET A 163 -17.22 19.74 3.72
N PRO A 164 -17.26 18.92 2.66
CA PRO A 164 -17.81 17.58 2.73
C PRO A 164 -16.95 16.69 3.65
N ARG A 165 -17.60 15.99 4.58
CA ARG A 165 -16.95 15.07 5.51
C ARG A 165 -17.50 13.66 5.43
N ASP A 166 -18.81 13.50 5.30
CA ASP A 166 -19.46 12.20 5.14
C ASP A 166 -19.91 11.99 3.69
N ALA A 167 -20.16 10.76 3.31
CA ALA A 167 -20.45 10.41 1.92
C ALA A 167 -21.64 11.18 1.34
N LEU A 168 -22.67 11.42 2.15
CA LEU A 168 -23.87 12.15 1.71
C LEU A 168 -23.60 13.62 1.38
N ASP A 169 -22.59 14.23 2.00
CA ASP A 169 -22.20 15.62 1.73
C ASP A 169 -21.72 15.79 0.29
N TYR A 170 -21.10 14.76 -0.30
CA TYR A 170 -20.65 14.73 -1.70
C TYR A 170 -21.81 14.68 -2.71
N LEU A 171 -23.03 14.45 -2.27
CA LEU A 171 -24.24 14.53 -3.11
C LEU A 171 -24.82 15.93 -3.19
N ASN A 172 -24.25 16.92 -2.48
CA ASN A 172 -24.69 18.32 -2.59
C ASN A 172 -24.63 18.79 -4.05
N PRO A 173 -25.74 19.26 -4.65
CA PRO A 173 -25.79 19.74 -6.04
C PRO A 173 -24.82 20.91 -6.34
N GLU A 174 -24.46 21.70 -5.33
CA GLU A 174 -23.51 22.80 -5.47
C GLU A 174 -22.07 22.32 -5.71
N LEU A 175 -21.80 21.04 -5.41
CA LEU A 175 -20.52 20.36 -5.72
C LEU A 175 -20.48 19.74 -7.12
N LYS A 176 -21.57 19.86 -7.91
CA LYS A 176 -21.61 19.29 -9.26
C LYS A 176 -20.46 19.79 -10.12
N GLY A 177 -19.67 18.85 -10.67
CA GLY A 177 -18.46 19.14 -11.47
C GLY A 177 -17.26 19.71 -10.69
N LYS A 178 -17.35 19.86 -9.38
CA LYS A 178 -16.28 20.38 -8.53
C LYS A 178 -15.51 19.29 -7.74
N ILE A 179 -15.98 18.05 -7.80
CA ILE A 179 -15.38 16.89 -7.14
C ILE A 179 -14.38 16.22 -8.09
N ILE A 180 -13.27 15.72 -7.58
CA ILE A 180 -12.32 14.88 -8.32
C ILE A 180 -12.10 13.58 -7.57
N LEU A 181 -12.23 12.44 -8.26
CA LEU A 181 -12.14 11.11 -7.67
C LEU A 181 -11.29 10.19 -8.54
N THR A 182 -10.55 9.31 -7.88
CA THR A 182 -9.84 8.20 -8.55
C THR A 182 -10.84 7.16 -9.01
N TYR A 183 -10.63 6.59 -10.21
CA TYR A 183 -11.42 5.45 -10.71
C TYR A 183 -11.33 4.28 -9.71
N PRO A 184 -12.43 3.84 -9.07
CA PRO A 184 -12.38 2.74 -8.11
C PRO A 184 -11.99 1.41 -8.75
N HIS A 185 -12.30 1.20 -10.02
CA HIS A 185 -11.94 -0.01 -10.73
C HIS A 185 -10.51 0.00 -11.33
N ASP A 186 -9.71 1.02 -11.04
CA ASP A 186 -8.29 1.14 -11.37
C ASP A 186 -7.36 1.01 -10.13
N ASP A 187 -7.93 1.03 -8.92
CA ASP A 187 -7.18 0.94 -7.66
C ASP A 187 -7.95 0.13 -6.61
N ASP A 188 -7.35 -0.92 -6.05
CA ASP A 188 -8.00 -1.82 -5.08
C ASP A 188 -8.37 -1.12 -3.76
N ALA A 189 -7.59 -0.14 -3.31
CA ALA A 189 -7.89 0.59 -2.08
C ALA A 189 -9.10 1.50 -2.28
N VAL A 190 -9.14 2.24 -3.37
CA VAL A 190 -10.30 3.06 -3.74
C VAL A 190 -11.53 2.17 -3.97
N LEU A 191 -11.35 1.02 -4.62
CA LEU A 191 -12.44 0.05 -4.83
C LEU A 191 -13.04 -0.42 -3.51
N TYR A 192 -12.21 -0.70 -2.50
CA TYR A 192 -12.67 -1.09 -1.17
C TYR A 192 -13.44 0.03 -0.46
N GLN A 193 -13.02 1.27 -0.59
CA GLN A 193 -13.76 2.41 -0.05
C GLN A 193 -15.15 2.51 -0.69
N PHE A 194 -15.25 2.37 -2.01
CA PHE A 194 -16.53 2.31 -2.72
C PHE A 194 -17.38 1.10 -2.34
N TRP A 195 -16.74 -0.04 -2.02
CA TRP A 195 -17.42 -1.20 -1.46
C TRP A 195 -18.15 -0.89 -0.15
N HIS A 196 -17.50 -0.15 0.76
CA HIS A 196 -18.12 0.30 2.00
C HIS A 196 -19.28 1.25 1.74
N LEU A 197 -19.10 2.24 0.88
CA LEU A 197 -20.16 3.19 0.53
C LEU A 197 -21.37 2.49 -0.08
N LYS A 198 -21.15 1.58 -1.02
CA LYS A 198 -22.22 0.76 -1.61
C LYS A 198 -22.94 -0.11 -0.56
N ASN A 199 -22.23 -0.70 0.38
CA ASN A 199 -22.86 -1.54 1.40
C ASN A 199 -23.66 -0.73 2.43
N LYS A 200 -23.22 0.48 2.74
CA LYS A 200 -23.93 1.39 3.68
C LYS A 200 -25.11 2.09 3.02
N TYR A 201 -24.96 2.59 1.81
CA TYR A 201 -25.89 3.49 1.15
C TYR A 201 -26.58 2.92 -0.10
N GLY A 202 -26.19 1.74 -0.55
CA GLY A 202 -26.72 1.10 -1.76
C GLY A 202 -26.19 1.67 -3.07
N TRP A 203 -26.67 1.09 -4.18
CA TRP A 203 -26.32 1.54 -5.53
C TRP A 203 -26.84 2.94 -5.85
N GLU A 204 -28.00 3.30 -5.32
CA GLU A 204 -28.62 4.64 -5.52
C GLU A 204 -27.68 5.77 -5.09
N TYR A 205 -26.90 5.59 -4.03
CA TYR A 205 -25.87 6.55 -3.63
C TYR A 205 -24.80 6.71 -4.72
N LEU A 206 -24.28 5.60 -5.22
CA LEU A 206 -23.22 5.62 -6.25
C LEU A 206 -23.73 6.23 -7.57
N GLU A 207 -24.97 5.95 -7.96
CA GLU A 207 -25.62 6.56 -9.13
C GLU A 207 -25.76 8.08 -8.97
N LYS A 208 -26.18 8.56 -7.79
CA LYS A 208 -26.26 9.98 -7.46
C LYS A 208 -24.87 10.64 -7.44
N LEU A 209 -23.86 9.97 -6.89
CA LEU A 209 -22.50 10.47 -6.91
C LEU A 209 -21.97 10.64 -8.35
N VAL A 210 -22.23 9.67 -9.24
CA VAL A 210 -21.89 9.78 -10.66
C VAL A 210 -22.68 10.90 -11.34
N ALA A 211 -23.97 11.08 -11.01
CA ALA A 211 -24.80 12.16 -11.54
C ALA A 211 -24.33 13.56 -11.09
N ASN A 212 -23.56 13.63 -10.00
CA ASN A 212 -22.91 14.88 -9.55
C ASN A 212 -21.65 15.22 -10.38
N GLU A 213 -21.40 14.47 -11.45
CA GLU A 213 -20.36 14.69 -12.46
C GLU A 213 -18.94 14.87 -11.87
N PRO A 214 -18.46 13.96 -10.99
CA PRO A 214 -17.11 14.05 -10.52
C PRO A 214 -16.12 13.85 -11.68
N LYS A 215 -14.99 14.56 -11.64
CA LYS A 215 -13.88 14.27 -12.54
C LYS A 215 -13.23 12.97 -12.12
N TRP A 216 -13.31 11.94 -12.95
CA TRP A 216 -12.61 10.68 -12.75
C TRP A 216 -11.20 10.74 -13.30
N VAL A 217 -10.22 10.28 -12.49
CA VAL A 217 -8.79 10.26 -12.83
C VAL A 217 -8.13 8.94 -12.44
N ARG A 218 -6.98 8.67 -13.02
CA ARG A 218 -6.11 7.57 -12.62
C ARG A 218 -5.14 8.04 -11.52
N GLY A 219 -4.86 7.13 -10.57
CA GLY A 219 -3.99 7.42 -9.44
C GLY A 219 -4.60 8.33 -8.39
N THR A 220 -4.14 8.18 -7.17
CA THR A 220 -4.65 8.85 -5.98
C THR A 220 -3.88 10.14 -5.66
N ALA A 221 -2.72 10.33 -6.29
CA ALA A 221 -1.95 11.57 -6.18
C ALA A 221 -2.57 12.73 -6.94
N TRP A 222 -3.32 12.46 -8.02
CA TRP A 222 -3.90 13.53 -8.84
C TRP A 222 -4.95 14.36 -8.10
N PRO A 223 -5.92 13.79 -7.38
CA PRO A 223 -6.87 14.61 -6.64
C PRO A 223 -6.21 15.56 -5.64
N TYR A 224 -5.14 15.10 -4.96
CA TYR A 224 -4.35 15.96 -4.07
C TYR A 224 -3.76 17.17 -4.81
N VAL A 225 -3.09 16.95 -5.92
CA VAL A 225 -2.48 18.03 -6.72
C VAL A 225 -3.53 18.98 -7.29
N ALA A 226 -4.63 18.44 -7.81
CA ALA A 226 -5.69 19.21 -8.45
C ALA A 226 -6.43 20.13 -7.46
N ILE A 227 -6.65 19.66 -6.23
CA ILE A 227 -7.29 20.44 -5.16
C ILE A 227 -6.33 21.52 -4.63
N ASN A 228 -5.04 21.22 -4.45
CA ASN A 228 -4.04 22.22 -4.08
C ASN A 228 -3.91 23.36 -5.09
N ASN A 229 -4.03 23.03 -6.39
CA ASN A 229 -4.01 24.03 -7.45
C ASN A 229 -5.35 24.79 -7.62
N GLY A 230 -6.35 24.52 -6.80
CA GLY A 230 -7.66 25.16 -6.89
C GLY A 230 -8.48 24.76 -8.12
N TRP A 231 -8.16 23.65 -8.78
CA TRP A 231 -8.91 23.20 -9.94
C TRP A 231 -10.20 22.46 -9.60
N TYR A 232 -10.24 21.85 -8.41
CA TYR A 232 -11.39 21.14 -7.84
C TYR A 232 -11.52 21.45 -6.36
N ALA A 233 -12.72 21.26 -5.83
CA ALA A 233 -13.05 21.62 -4.46
C ALA A 233 -12.71 20.54 -3.45
N ALA A 234 -13.01 19.26 -3.77
CA ALA A 234 -12.89 18.18 -2.79
C ALA A 234 -12.68 16.80 -3.42
N SER A 235 -12.11 15.91 -2.62
CA SER A 235 -11.98 14.46 -2.88
C SER A 235 -12.02 13.69 -1.56
N PHE A 236 -12.38 12.39 -1.64
CA PHE A 236 -12.19 11.42 -0.57
C PHE A 236 -11.32 10.21 -1.01
N THR A 237 -10.74 10.26 -2.20
CA THR A 237 -9.93 9.17 -2.80
C THR A 237 -8.47 9.57 -2.95
N THR A 238 -7.92 10.30 -1.99
CA THR A 238 -6.55 10.78 -2.06
C THR A 238 -5.86 10.69 -0.69
N PHE A 239 -4.56 10.91 -0.71
CA PHE A 239 -3.72 10.97 0.48
C PHE A 239 -4.33 11.89 1.55
N TRP A 240 -4.20 11.45 2.79
CA TRP A 240 -4.63 12.18 3.98
C TRP A 240 -3.46 12.24 4.99
N SER A 241 -3.44 13.25 5.85
CA SER A 241 -2.45 13.41 6.91
C SER A 241 -3.11 13.98 8.17
N PHE A 242 -2.54 13.69 9.35
CA PHE A 242 -2.97 14.31 10.61
C PHE A 242 -2.68 15.81 10.64
N GLU A 243 -1.62 16.23 9.99
CA GLU A 243 -1.18 17.62 9.97
C GLU A 243 -1.05 18.12 8.53
N PRO A 244 -1.41 19.37 8.26
CA PRO A 244 -1.17 19.98 6.95
C PRO A 244 0.32 20.16 6.69
N PHE A 245 0.70 20.13 5.42
CA PHE A 245 2.06 20.51 5.03
C PHE A 245 2.29 22.02 5.18
N PRO A 246 3.54 22.47 5.37
CA PRO A 246 3.84 23.89 5.45
C PRO A 246 3.27 24.69 4.27
N ASN A 247 2.61 25.81 4.54
CA ASN A 247 1.94 26.68 3.56
C ASN A 247 0.74 26.06 2.80
N GLN A 248 0.24 24.92 3.22
CA GLN A 248 -0.94 24.30 2.64
C GLN A 248 -2.20 25.12 3.02
N LYS A 249 -3.01 25.46 2.02
CA LYS A 249 -4.30 26.17 2.20
C LYS A 249 -5.50 25.24 2.22
N THR A 250 -5.28 24.01 1.85
CA THR A 250 -6.27 22.93 1.79
C THR A 250 -6.31 22.17 3.10
N GLU A 251 -7.41 21.48 3.38
CA GLU A 251 -7.64 20.81 4.65
C GLU A 251 -7.81 19.31 4.49
N PHE A 252 -7.18 18.58 5.41
CA PHE A 252 -7.41 17.15 5.63
C PHE A 252 -8.49 16.95 6.68
N LEU A 253 -9.52 16.18 6.37
CA LEU A 253 -10.65 15.95 7.25
C LEU A 253 -10.94 14.45 7.38
N LEU A 254 -11.21 14.00 8.61
CA LEU A 254 -11.82 12.68 8.82
C LEU A 254 -13.34 12.79 8.73
N PRO A 255 -14.04 11.75 8.27
CA PRO A 255 -15.49 11.67 8.36
C PRO A 255 -15.98 11.87 9.80
N ARG A 256 -17.21 12.33 9.95
CA ARG A 256 -17.88 12.39 11.26
C ARG A 256 -18.34 11.00 11.69
N GLU A 257 -18.97 10.27 10.76
CA GLU A 257 -19.58 8.97 11.02
C GLU A 257 -19.21 7.87 10.01
N ASP A 258 -18.78 8.26 8.80
CA ASP A 258 -18.49 7.29 7.74
C ASP A 258 -17.16 6.58 7.93
N PHE A 259 -17.09 5.42 7.30
CA PHE A 259 -15.83 4.69 7.14
C PHE A 259 -14.87 5.49 6.26
N PHE A 260 -13.59 5.49 6.63
CA PHE A 260 -12.51 5.94 5.76
C PHE A 260 -11.46 4.83 5.58
N LEU A 261 -10.81 4.84 4.45
CA LEU A 261 -9.86 3.81 4.11
C LEU A 261 -8.53 4.01 4.83
N THR A 262 -8.05 2.96 5.47
CA THR A 262 -6.64 2.84 5.89
C THR A 262 -6.13 1.45 5.54
N TRP A 263 -4.91 1.37 5.02
CA TRP A 263 -4.18 0.12 4.91
C TRP A 263 -2.76 0.29 5.42
N PHE A 264 -2.09 -0.83 5.65
CA PHE A 264 -0.68 -0.81 6.00
C PHE A 264 0.15 -1.33 4.83
N GLN A 265 0.97 -0.44 4.27
CA GLN A 265 1.90 -0.77 3.20
C GLN A 265 2.84 -1.87 3.66
N THR A 266 2.88 -2.97 2.94
CA THR A 266 3.53 -4.20 3.37
C THR A 266 4.78 -4.47 2.56
N ALA A 267 5.81 -5.01 3.20
CA ALA A 267 7.08 -5.34 2.56
C ALA A 267 7.51 -6.79 2.83
N ALA A 268 8.29 -7.32 1.91
CA ALA A 268 8.93 -8.63 2.03
C ALA A 268 10.29 -8.63 1.33
N ILE A 269 11.16 -9.57 1.73
CA ILE A 269 12.45 -9.84 1.10
C ILE A 269 12.25 -10.98 0.09
N PRO A 270 12.43 -10.74 -1.22
CA PRO A 270 12.45 -11.82 -2.20
C PRO A 270 13.51 -12.89 -1.88
N ALA A 271 13.17 -14.16 -2.08
CA ALA A 271 14.08 -15.28 -1.79
C ALA A 271 15.39 -15.19 -2.58
N GLN A 272 15.32 -14.62 -3.79
CA GLN A 272 16.45 -14.42 -4.71
C GLN A 272 17.12 -13.04 -4.56
N ALA A 273 16.74 -12.23 -3.54
CA ALA A 273 17.37 -10.93 -3.27
C ALA A 273 18.89 -11.09 -3.11
N LYS A 274 19.65 -10.19 -3.70
CA LYS A 274 21.11 -10.21 -3.65
C LYS A 274 21.68 -9.52 -2.42
N ASN A 275 21.10 -8.37 -2.07
CA ASN A 275 21.58 -7.50 -1.00
C ASN A 275 20.69 -7.64 0.25
N LYS A 276 20.64 -8.86 0.80
CA LYS A 276 19.74 -9.19 1.93
C LYS A 276 20.05 -8.43 3.21
N SER A 277 21.33 -8.08 3.42
CA SER A 277 21.72 -7.27 4.58
C SER A 277 21.18 -5.84 4.46
N ALA A 278 21.19 -5.26 3.27
CA ALA A 278 20.61 -3.96 2.99
C ALA A 278 19.05 -3.99 3.11
N ALA A 279 18.41 -5.05 2.64
CA ALA A 279 16.99 -5.30 2.82
C ALA A 279 16.61 -5.36 4.31
N LYS A 280 17.37 -6.12 5.10
CA LYS A 280 17.17 -6.22 6.55
C LYS A 280 17.37 -4.88 7.26
N LEU A 281 18.40 -4.12 6.88
CA LEU A 281 18.63 -2.75 7.39
C LEU A 281 17.39 -1.87 7.13
N TYR A 282 16.88 -1.86 5.90
CA TYR A 282 15.72 -1.07 5.53
C TYR A 282 14.49 -1.42 6.36
N MET A 283 14.13 -2.70 6.47
CA MET A 283 12.98 -3.13 7.27
C MET A 283 13.13 -2.78 8.77
N ASN A 284 14.34 -2.86 9.32
CA ASN A 284 14.60 -2.48 10.71
C ASN A 284 14.49 -0.97 10.92
N TRP A 285 14.98 -0.16 9.98
CA TRP A 285 14.83 1.29 10.03
C TRP A 285 13.36 1.70 9.90
N MET A 286 12.61 1.08 9.00
CA MET A 286 11.17 1.33 8.83
C MET A 286 10.34 1.00 10.10
N LEU A 287 10.75 0.02 10.90
CA LEU A 287 10.11 -0.30 12.18
C LEU A 287 10.77 0.38 13.39
N SER A 288 11.76 1.24 13.18
CA SER A 288 12.37 2.00 14.27
C SER A 288 11.45 3.10 14.78
N GLU A 289 11.71 3.59 15.99
CA GLU A 289 11.04 4.77 16.53
C GLU A 289 11.39 6.04 15.72
N GLU A 290 12.63 6.10 15.19
CA GLU A 290 13.11 7.16 14.31
C GLU A 290 12.18 7.36 13.10
N PHE A 291 11.70 6.28 12.48
CA PHE A 291 10.77 6.37 11.36
C PHE A 291 9.30 6.45 11.83
N GLN A 292 8.85 5.49 12.64
CA GLN A 292 7.44 5.38 13.03
C GLN A 292 6.94 6.60 13.82
N GLY A 293 7.77 7.19 14.66
CA GLY A 293 7.44 8.39 15.46
C GLY A 293 7.37 9.69 14.65
N THR A 294 7.81 9.66 13.39
CA THR A 294 7.79 10.81 12.48
C THR A 294 6.95 10.57 11.22
N TRP A 295 6.26 9.42 11.15
CA TRP A 295 5.34 9.14 10.06
C TRP A 295 4.09 10.01 10.17
N LEU A 296 3.62 10.58 9.06
CA LEU A 296 2.56 11.59 9.01
C LEU A 296 1.15 11.03 9.23
N GLN A 297 1.00 9.71 9.26
CA GLN A 297 -0.26 9.00 9.38
C GLN A 297 -0.17 7.96 10.50
N PHE A 298 -1.01 6.92 10.48
CA PHE A 298 -0.99 5.89 11.51
C PHE A 298 0.29 5.05 11.47
N PRO A 299 1.02 4.94 12.60
CA PRO A 299 2.12 4.00 12.71
C PRO A 299 1.59 2.56 12.68
N VAL A 300 2.44 1.62 12.21
CA VAL A 300 2.09 0.18 12.25
C VAL A 300 2.40 -0.49 13.59
N ARG A 301 3.10 0.21 14.45
CA ARG A 301 3.44 -0.22 15.80
C ARG A 301 2.41 0.29 16.79
N TYR A 302 1.86 -0.63 17.61
CA TYR A 302 0.85 -0.28 18.62
C TYR A 302 1.42 0.46 19.84
N ASP A 303 2.75 0.47 20.01
CA ASP A 303 3.45 1.15 21.11
C ASP A 303 3.90 2.58 20.75
N ILE A 304 3.57 3.06 19.57
CA ILE A 304 3.85 4.42 19.11
C ILE A 304 2.52 5.16 18.88
N GLU A 305 2.42 6.36 19.43
CA GLU A 305 1.26 7.23 19.26
C GLU A 305 1.18 7.79 17.84
N ALA A 306 -0.04 8.02 17.36
CA ALA A 306 -0.25 8.72 16.10
C ALA A 306 0.15 10.21 16.23
N PRO A 307 0.54 10.88 15.12
CA PRO A 307 1.00 12.27 15.14
C PRO A 307 0.01 13.22 15.83
N GLY A 308 0.55 14.24 16.50
CA GLY A 308 -0.27 15.24 17.19
C GLY A 308 -1.03 14.72 18.43
N GLY A 309 -0.62 13.58 19.00
CA GLY A 309 -1.30 12.95 20.14
C GLY A 309 -2.65 12.33 19.78
N ASN A 310 -2.87 12.05 18.50
CA ASN A 310 -4.09 11.41 18.02
C ASN A 310 -4.19 9.96 18.47
N LYS A 311 -5.43 9.45 18.51
CA LYS A 311 -5.70 8.07 18.88
C LYS A 311 -5.15 7.09 17.84
N SER A 312 -4.82 5.89 18.30
CA SER A 312 -4.45 4.77 17.43
C SER A 312 -5.55 4.49 16.39
N VAL A 313 -5.16 3.93 15.26
CA VAL A 313 -6.05 3.50 14.17
C VAL A 313 -7.24 2.67 14.66
N LEU A 314 -7.07 1.91 15.74
CA LEU A 314 -8.14 1.09 16.35
C LEU A 314 -9.29 1.89 16.97
N HIS A 315 -9.14 3.19 17.16
CA HIS A 315 -10.17 4.07 17.74
C HIS A 315 -10.91 4.89 16.70
N HIS A 316 -10.69 4.60 15.43
CA HIS A 316 -11.33 5.28 14.31
C HIS A 316 -12.22 4.33 13.51
N ASN A 317 -13.17 4.88 12.75
CA ASN A 317 -14.03 4.09 11.86
C ASN A 317 -13.26 3.68 10.58
N THR A 318 -12.23 2.87 10.76
CA THR A 318 -11.40 2.29 9.71
C THR A 318 -10.89 0.92 10.17
N SER A 319 -10.61 0.03 9.24
CA SER A 319 -10.12 -1.31 9.55
C SER A 319 -9.12 -1.81 8.49
N PRO A 320 -7.82 -1.57 8.72
CA PRO A 320 -6.78 -2.09 7.81
C PRO A 320 -6.80 -3.62 7.67
N GLY A 321 -7.14 -4.33 8.74
CA GLY A 321 -7.26 -5.80 8.72
C GLY A 321 -8.41 -6.29 7.84
N ASP A 322 -9.55 -5.58 7.83
CA ASP A 322 -10.69 -5.93 6.96
C ASP A 322 -10.36 -5.69 5.49
N PHE A 323 -9.63 -4.61 5.18
CA PHE A 323 -9.14 -4.37 3.83
C PHE A 323 -8.27 -5.54 3.35
N ARG A 324 -7.32 -6.00 4.16
CA ARG A 324 -6.50 -7.15 3.81
C ARG A 324 -7.34 -8.40 3.58
N ARG A 325 -8.29 -8.71 4.46
CA ARG A 325 -9.19 -9.88 4.29
C ARG A 325 -10.04 -9.77 3.03
N TRP A 326 -10.56 -8.60 2.73
CA TRP A 326 -11.34 -8.34 1.51
C TRP A 326 -10.48 -8.56 0.25
N MET A 327 -9.25 -8.06 0.24
CA MET A 327 -8.31 -8.26 -0.86
C MET A 327 -8.02 -9.73 -1.17
N MET A 328 -8.06 -10.61 -0.17
CA MET A 328 -7.88 -12.06 -0.35
C MET A 328 -9.05 -12.73 -1.10
N ASN A 329 -10.23 -12.12 -1.12
CA ASN A 329 -11.38 -12.65 -1.87
C ASN A 329 -11.42 -12.09 -3.29
N ARG A 330 -10.53 -12.57 -4.16
CA ARG A 330 -10.37 -12.03 -5.52
C ARG A 330 -11.64 -12.14 -6.36
N ASP A 331 -12.44 -13.17 -6.20
CA ASP A 331 -13.71 -13.31 -6.91
C ASP A 331 -14.68 -12.17 -6.58
N LEU A 332 -14.78 -11.80 -5.31
CA LEU A 332 -15.59 -10.68 -4.85
C LEU A 332 -15.04 -9.35 -5.38
N VAL A 333 -13.72 -9.15 -5.26
CA VAL A 333 -13.03 -7.93 -5.71
C VAL A 333 -13.25 -7.73 -7.21
N GLU A 334 -12.99 -8.75 -8.02
CA GLU A 334 -13.12 -8.63 -9.48
C GLU A 334 -14.57 -8.44 -9.93
N ARG A 335 -15.54 -9.08 -9.27
CA ARG A 335 -16.97 -8.84 -9.54
C ARG A 335 -17.34 -7.38 -9.27
N PHE A 336 -16.94 -6.84 -8.15
CA PHE A 336 -17.25 -5.46 -7.81
C PHE A 336 -16.53 -4.47 -8.72
N ARG A 337 -15.28 -4.76 -9.10
CA ARG A 337 -14.53 -4.01 -10.11
C ARG A 337 -15.31 -3.88 -11.43
N LEU A 338 -15.83 -5.00 -11.95
CA LEU A 338 -16.64 -5.00 -13.17
C LEU A 338 -17.95 -4.20 -13.02
N GLN A 339 -18.59 -4.27 -11.84
CA GLN A 339 -19.81 -3.47 -11.57
C GLN A 339 -19.50 -1.97 -11.56
N MET A 340 -18.39 -1.55 -10.95
CA MET A 340 -17.97 -0.15 -10.95
C MET A 340 -17.61 0.32 -12.37
N ARG A 341 -16.96 -0.53 -13.18
CA ARG A 341 -16.69 -0.24 -14.59
C ARG A 341 -17.98 -0.05 -15.40
N GLN A 342 -19.01 -0.85 -15.15
CA GLN A 342 -20.33 -0.66 -15.79
C GLN A 342 -20.99 0.66 -15.40
N LEU A 343 -20.85 1.09 -14.14
CA LEU A 343 -21.47 2.32 -13.64
C LEU A 343 -20.72 3.58 -14.14
N ILE A 344 -19.40 3.56 -14.12
CA ILE A 344 -18.57 4.76 -14.38
C ILE A 344 -18.06 4.79 -15.84
N GLY A 345 -17.89 3.63 -16.47
CA GLY A 345 -17.30 3.49 -17.80
C GLY A 345 -15.84 3.03 -17.75
N GLU A 346 -15.18 3.06 -18.91
CA GLU A 346 -13.78 2.65 -19.05
C GLU A 346 -12.83 3.64 -18.38
N VAL A 347 -11.74 3.13 -17.81
CA VAL A 347 -10.63 3.94 -17.31
C VAL A 347 -9.99 4.70 -18.46
N LYS A 348 -9.78 6.00 -18.28
CA LYS A 348 -9.20 6.90 -19.30
C LYS A 348 -7.98 7.62 -18.71
N GLY A 349 -7.04 7.92 -19.59
CA GLY A 349 -5.81 8.64 -19.23
C GLY A 349 -4.58 7.76 -19.16
N PRO A 350 -3.39 8.36 -19.03
CA PRO A 350 -2.12 7.65 -18.89
C PRO A 350 -2.05 6.89 -17.56
N THR A 351 -1.09 5.98 -17.46
CA THR A 351 -0.76 5.36 -16.16
C THR A 351 -0.31 6.45 -15.17
N PRO A 352 -0.57 6.30 -13.85
CA PRO A 352 -0.27 7.35 -12.87
C PRO A 352 1.17 7.89 -12.91
N ILE A 353 2.16 7.02 -13.15
CA ILE A 353 3.58 7.41 -13.23
C ILE A 353 3.95 8.26 -14.47
N ASP A 354 3.10 8.26 -15.50
CA ASP A 354 3.30 9.01 -16.76
C ASP A 354 2.45 10.29 -16.79
N ILE A 355 1.77 10.62 -15.70
CA ILE A 355 0.91 11.79 -15.62
C ILE A 355 1.75 13.08 -15.51
N ASP A 356 1.45 14.07 -16.34
CA ASP A 356 1.92 15.44 -16.14
C ASP A 356 1.02 16.17 -15.13
N TYR A 357 1.42 16.16 -13.88
CA TYR A 357 0.69 16.79 -12.77
C TYR A 357 0.70 18.34 -12.82
N SER A 358 1.36 18.96 -13.78
CA SER A 358 1.38 20.41 -13.93
C SER A 358 0.16 20.96 -14.71
N VAL A 359 -0.57 20.10 -15.39
CA VAL A 359 -1.75 20.49 -16.20
C VAL A 359 -3.05 20.03 -15.53
N LYS A 360 -4.13 20.77 -15.78
CA LYS A 360 -5.45 20.40 -15.25
C LYS A 360 -5.93 19.09 -15.91
N PRO A 361 -6.43 18.09 -15.14
CA PRO A 361 -6.89 16.82 -15.67
C PRO A 361 -8.17 16.91 -16.52
#